data_f22a7c4caecc7e69c723aca39be8ce6f
#
_entry.id   f22a7c4caecc7e69c723aca39be8ce6f
#
_cell.length_a   1.000
_cell.length_b   1.000
_cell.length_c   1.000
_cell.angle_alpha   90.00
_cell.angle_beta   90.00
_cell.angle_gamma   90.00
#
_symmetry.space_group_name_H-M   'P 1'
#
loop_
_entity.id
_entity.type
_entity.pdbx_description
1 polymer ?
#
loop_
_entity_poly.entity_id
_entity_poly.type
_entity_poly.pdbx_seq_one_letter_code
_entity_poly.pdbx_strand_id
1 'polypeptide(L)'
;MLYKIKLKNADDHVLLSSTAYDFIEGNEYYKQLKVLENLRLHASGYVFFQKNYPKPNGGYQNITIYLHKLIAEKYVEQQESSKRLFVRIKNGNPLDCREKNLEWATMAELRRNQKHHHNKTGYRGVVKVSKNTYRSVLYSKGERFDLGLFPSAESAAQAYNKKSQELFGKTKSLNKVEEIDETEVITIL
;
A
#
# COMPACT_ATOMS: atom_id res chain seq x y z
N MET A 1 -11.47 4.63 -22.76
CA MET A 1 -12.37 5.62 -22.12
C MET A 1 -12.19 5.51 -20.61
N LEU A 2 -12.45 6.60 -19.85
CA LEU A 2 -12.32 6.66 -18.39
C LEU A 2 -13.64 7.09 -17.78
N TYR A 3 -14.11 6.31 -16.79
CA TYR A 3 -15.33 6.64 -16.05
C TYR A 3 -14.98 7.20 -14.67
N LYS A 4 -15.65 8.30 -14.29
CA LYS A 4 -15.62 8.89 -12.95
C LYS A 4 -17.00 8.67 -12.32
N ILE A 5 -17.06 7.87 -11.27
CA ILE A 5 -18.32 7.54 -10.60
C ILE A 5 -18.31 8.19 -9.22
N LYS A 6 -19.33 9.01 -8.94
CA LYS A 6 -19.47 9.71 -7.67
C LYS A 6 -19.74 8.72 -6.54
N LEU A 7 -19.11 8.90 -5.40
CA LEU A 7 -19.33 8.10 -4.20
C LEU A 7 -20.54 8.61 -3.42
N LYS A 8 -21.33 7.69 -2.88
CA LYS A 8 -22.60 8.02 -2.20
C LYS A 8 -22.42 8.77 -0.87
N ASN A 9 -21.29 8.61 -0.21
CA ASN A 9 -21.01 9.15 1.12
C ASN A 9 -19.81 10.11 1.16
N ALA A 10 -19.32 10.55 0.00
CA ALA A 10 -18.22 11.49 -0.13
C ALA A 10 -18.36 12.29 -1.42
N ASP A 11 -17.74 13.47 -1.48
CA ASP A 11 -17.69 14.30 -2.70
C ASP A 11 -16.63 13.81 -3.71
N ASP A 12 -15.98 12.71 -3.40
CA ASP A 12 -14.97 12.08 -4.23
C ASP A 12 -15.58 11.22 -5.34
N HIS A 13 -14.76 10.92 -6.34
CA HIS A 13 -15.10 10.05 -7.46
C HIS A 13 -14.09 8.93 -7.57
N VAL A 14 -14.57 7.70 -7.81
CA VAL A 14 -13.71 6.58 -8.17
C VAL A 14 -13.47 6.55 -9.68
N LEU A 15 -12.25 6.16 -10.07
CA LEU A 15 -11.84 6.04 -11.47
C LEU A 15 -11.90 4.56 -11.90
N LEU A 16 -12.58 4.30 -13.00
CA LEU A 16 -12.66 3.00 -13.67
C LEU A 16 -12.24 3.14 -15.15
N SER A 17 -11.67 2.09 -15.72
CA SER A 17 -11.59 1.92 -17.17
C SER A 17 -12.95 1.55 -17.75
N SER A 18 -13.12 1.69 -19.07
CA SER A 18 -14.32 1.18 -19.76
C SER A 18 -14.51 -0.31 -19.50
N THR A 19 -13.45 -1.10 -19.59
CA THR A 19 -13.48 -2.56 -19.35
C THR A 19 -14.04 -2.92 -17.98
N ALA A 20 -13.56 -2.24 -16.92
CA ALA A 20 -14.03 -2.48 -15.56
C ALA A 20 -15.48 -2.00 -15.34
N TYR A 21 -15.85 -0.88 -15.95
CA TYR A 21 -17.21 -0.36 -15.92
C TYR A 21 -18.18 -1.32 -16.60
N ASP A 22 -17.90 -1.71 -17.85
CA ASP A 22 -18.72 -2.60 -18.65
C ASP A 22 -18.90 -3.98 -18.00
N PHE A 23 -17.87 -4.48 -17.32
CA PHE A 23 -17.95 -5.71 -16.53
C PHE A 23 -18.97 -5.63 -15.40
N ILE A 24 -18.98 -4.55 -14.65
CA ILE A 24 -19.89 -4.39 -13.51
C ILE A 24 -21.31 -4.11 -14.02
N GLU A 25 -21.47 -3.26 -15.02
CA GLU A 25 -22.77 -2.90 -15.61
C GLU A 25 -23.38 -4.05 -16.41
N GLY A 26 -22.55 -4.84 -17.10
CA GLY A 26 -23.00 -6.00 -17.89
C GLY A 26 -23.26 -7.26 -17.06
N ASN A 27 -22.88 -7.30 -15.79
CA ASN A 27 -23.12 -8.43 -14.93
C ASN A 27 -24.47 -8.29 -14.20
N GLU A 28 -25.40 -9.20 -14.49
CA GLU A 28 -26.77 -9.18 -13.95
C GLU A 28 -26.79 -9.13 -12.41
N TYR A 29 -25.90 -9.85 -11.74
CA TYR A 29 -25.82 -9.85 -10.28
C TYR A 29 -25.43 -8.46 -9.73
N TYR A 30 -24.38 -7.84 -10.28
CA TYR A 30 -23.94 -6.51 -9.83
C TYR A 30 -24.92 -5.41 -10.20
N LYS A 31 -25.58 -5.55 -11.34
CA LYS A 31 -26.64 -4.65 -11.80
C LYS A 31 -27.86 -4.71 -10.89
N GLN A 32 -28.37 -5.90 -10.56
CA GLN A 32 -29.46 -6.07 -9.60
C GLN A 32 -29.13 -5.52 -8.20
N LEU A 33 -27.88 -5.60 -7.80
CA LEU A 33 -27.38 -4.99 -6.55
C LEU A 33 -27.23 -3.47 -6.64
N LYS A 34 -27.26 -2.91 -7.85
CA LYS A 34 -26.97 -1.49 -8.12
C LYS A 34 -25.59 -1.07 -7.55
N VAL A 35 -24.56 -1.89 -7.83
CA VAL A 35 -23.23 -1.72 -7.25
C VAL A 35 -22.67 -0.33 -7.55
N LEU A 36 -22.68 0.10 -8.82
CA LEU A 36 -22.14 1.39 -9.26
C LEU A 36 -22.82 2.59 -8.60
N GLU A 37 -24.14 2.53 -8.42
CA GLU A 37 -24.92 3.59 -7.79
C GLU A 37 -24.71 3.68 -6.26
N ASN A 38 -24.22 2.61 -5.64
CA ASN A 38 -24.10 2.49 -4.19
C ASN A 38 -22.66 2.36 -3.69
N LEU A 39 -21.68 2.74 -4.53
CA LEU A 39 -20.28 2.81 -4.13
C LEU A 39 -20.07 3.85 -3.02
N ARG A 40 -19.28 3.49 -2.03
CA ARG A 40 -18.96 4.30 -0.86
C ARG A 40 -17.47 4.33 -0.56
N LEU A 41 -17.02 5.37 0.10
CA LEU A 41 -15.68 5.48 0.64
C LEU A 41 -15.63 4.85 2.05
N HIS A 42 -14.75 3.89 2.23
CA HIS A 42 -14.45 3.29 3.53
C HIS A 42 -13.46 4.17 4.32
N ALA A 43 -13.48 4.10 5.65
CA ALA A 43 -12.56 4.86 6.51
C ALA A 43 -11.06 4.59 6.21
N SER A 44 -10.72 3.44 5.63
CA SER A 44 -9.38 3.11 5.14
C SER A 44 -9.02 3.75 3.79
N GLY A 45 -9.90 4.56 3.19
CA GLY A 45 -9.72 5.21 1.90
C GLY A 45 -10.09 4.37 0.68
N TYR A 46 -10.40 3.09 0.84
CA TYR A 46 -10.81 2.23 -0.28
C TYR A 46 -12.28 2.37 -0.62
N VAL A 47 -12.61 2.19 -1.90
CA VAL A 47 -13.99 2.19 -2.38
C VAL A 47 -14.60 0.81 -2.19
N PHE A 48 -15.81 0.78 -1.66
CA PHE A 48 -16.56 -0.45 -1.42
C PHE A 48 -18.06 -0.29 -1.70
N PHE A 49 -18.69 -1.42 -1.92
CA PHE A 49 -20.13 -1.62 -1.91
C PHE A 49 -20.49 -2.50 -0.72
N GLN A 50 -21.62 -2.22 -0.07
CA GLN A 50 -22.13 -3.05 1.01
C GLN A 50 -23.64 -3.18 0.92
N LYS A 51 -24.14 -4.38 1.11
CA LYS A 51 -25.57 -4.68 1.20
C LYS A 51 -25.83 -5.71 2.30
N ASN A 52 -26.92 -5.48 3.02
CA ASN A 52 -27.39 -6.38 4.06
C ASN A 52 -28.45 -7.30 3.49
N TYR A 53 -28.36 -8.57 3.84
CA TYR A 53 -29.35 -9.61 3.47
C TYR A 53 -29.91 -10.24 4.73
N PRO A 54 -31.23 -10.53 4.78
CA PRO A 54 -31.80 -11.32 5.85
C PRO A 54 -31.22 -12.74 5.81
N LYS A 55 -30.95 -13.30 6.98
CA LYS A 55 -30.57 -14.69 7.11
C LYS A 55 -31.82 -15.56 7.28
N PRO A 56 -31.79 -16.84 6.80
CA PRO A 56 -32.91 -17.77 6.98
C PRO A 56 -33.29 -17.98 8.45
N ASN A 57 -32.31 -17.93 9.36
CA ASN A 57 -32.49 -18.15 10.81
C ASN A 57 -32.67 -16.86 11.60
N GLY A 58 -33.04 -15.76 10.96
CA GLY A 58 -33.15 -14.43 11.56
C GLY A 58 -31.84 -13.64 11.58
N GLY A 59 -31.97 -12.31 11.72
CA GLY A 59 -30.85 -11.38 11.62
C GLY A 59 -30.42 -11.08 10.18
N TYR A 60 -29.27 -10.42 10.03
CA TYR A 60 -28.75 -9.99 8.73
C TYR A 60 -27.30 -10.44 8.55
N GLN A 61 -26.91 -10.67 7.29
CA GLN A 61 -25.51 -10.78 6.89
C GLN A 61 -25.13 -9.64 5.95
N ASN A 62 -23.92 -9.13 6.11
CA ASN A 62 -23.39 -8.09 5.25
C ASN A 62 -22.55 -8.69 4.13
N ILE A 63 -22.86 -8.33 2.90
CA ILE A 63 -21.94 -8.55 1.77
C ILE A 63 -21.18 -7.26 1.55
N THR A 64 -19.86 -7.33 1.62
CA THR A 64 -18.98 -6.21 1.36
C THR A 64 -18.06 -6.55 0.19
N ILE A 65 -18.13 -5.76 -0.86
CA ILE A 65 -17.33 -5.89 -2.08
C ILE A 65 -16.39 -4.68 -2.14
N TYR A 66 -15.09 -4.91 -2.02
CA TYR A 66 -14.10 -3.87 -2.27
C TYR A 66 -13.81 -3.79 -3.76
N LEU A 67 -14.05 -2.62 -4.35
CA LEU A 67 -14.00 -2.42 -5.80
C LEU A 67 -12.65 -2.79 -6.41
N HIS A 68 -11.54 -2.34 -5.81
CA HIS A 68 -10.21 -2.67 -6.28
C HIS A 68 -9.92 -4.19 -6.27
N LYS A 69 -10.47 -4.92 -5.30
CA LYS A 69 -10.33 -6.38 -5.24
C LYS A 69 -11.13 -7.06 -6.34
N LEU A 70 -12.39 -6.66 -6.51
CA LEU A 70 -13.26 -7.19 -7.56
C LEU A 70 -12.63 -7.05 -8.94
N ILE A 71 -12.06 -5.87 -9.24
CA ILE A 71 -11.42 -5.61 -10.52
C ILE A 71 -10.10 -6.39 -10.67
N ALA A 72 -9.30 -6.46 -9.60
CA ALA A 72 -8.05 -7.23 -9.64
C ALA A 72 -8.30 -8.73 -9.82
N GLU A 73 -9.28 -9.30 -9.14
CA GLU A 73 -9.67 -10.71 -9.28
C GLU A 73 -10.11 -11.04 -10.71
N LYS A 74 -10.72 -10.09 -11.42
CA LYS A 74 -11.19 -10.29 -12.79
C LYS A 74 -10.11 -10.07 -13.85
N TYR A 75 -9.24 -9.07 -13.67
CA TYR A 75 -8.41 -8.55 -14.77
C TYR A 75 -6.92 -8.52 -14.50
N VAL A 76 -6.49 -8.77 -13.28
CA VAL A 76 -5.07 -8.75 -12.94
C VAL A 76 -4.60 -10.17 -12.71
N GLU A 77 -3.67 -10.62 -13.56
CA GLU A 77 -3.09 -11.95 -13.43
C GLU A 77 -2.44 -12.12 -12.06
N GLN A 78 -2.85 -13.16 -11.36
CA GLN A 78 -2.32 -13.53 -10.06
C GLN A 78 -1.18 -14.50 -10.25
N GLN A 79 0.03 -14.10 -9.86
CA GLN A 79 1.19 -14.98 -9.88
C GLN A 79 1.06 -16.10 -8.86
N GLU A 80 1.56 -17.30 -9.21
CA GLU A 80 1.66 -18.39 -8.25
C GLU A 80 2.52 -17.99 -7.06
N SER A 81 1.98 -18.22 -5.87
CA SER A 81 2.65 -17.84 -4.63
C SER A 81 2.27 -18.79 -3.49
N SER A 82 3.26 -19.27 -2.76
CA SER A 82 3.06 -19.99 -1.50
C SER A 82 2.55 -19.09 -0.37
N LYS A 83 2.55 -17.75 -0.56
CA LYS A 83 2.11 -16.75 0.40
C LYS A 83 0.80 -16.13 -0.03
N ARG A 84 -0.04 -15.76 0.94
CA ARG A 84 -1.25 -14.99 0.68
C ARG A 84 -0.94 -13.69 -0.04
N LEU A 85 -1.61 -13.44 -1.14
CA LEU A 85 -1.52 -12.22 -1.92
C LEU A 85 -2.64 -11.24 -1.57
N PHE A 86 -2.36 -9.98 -1.76
CA PHE A 86 -3.25 -8.85 -1.53
C PHE A 86 -3.17 -7.90 -2.73
N VAL A 87 -4.25 -7.19 -3.01
CA VAL A 87 -4.25 -6.20 -4.08
C VAL A 87 -3.57 -4.92 -3.61
N ARG A 88 -2.56 -4.48 -4.34
CA ARG A 88 -1.85 -3.21 -4.14
C ARG A 88 -2.25 -2.20 -5.23
N ILE A 89 -2.38 -0.95 -4.83
CA ILE A 89 -2.61 0.18 -5.72
C ILE A 89 -1.26 0.85 -6.01
N LYS A 90 -0.80 0.77 -7.27
CA LYS A 90 0.56 1.16 -7.68
C LYS A 90 0.86 2.64 -7.43
N ASN A 91 -0.04 3.53 -7.81
CA ASN A 91 0.14 4.99 -7.66
C ASN A 91 -0.15 5.50 -6.23
N GLY A 92 -0.71 4.65 -5.36
CA GLY A 92 -1.09 5.00 -3.99
C GLY A 92 -2.38 5.81 -3.85
N ASN A 93 -3.14 6.02 -4.95
CA ASN A 93 -4.47 6.63 -4.91
C ASN A 93 -5.54 5.53 -4.84
N PRO A 94 -6.20 5.30 -3.69
CA PRO A 94 -7.18 4.23 -3.51
C PRO A 94 -8.48 4.45 -4.29
N LEU A 95 -8.68 5.64 -4.85
CA LEU A 95 -9.80 5.96 -5.74
C LEU A 95 -9.52 5.61 -7.21
N ASP A 96 -8.31 5.24 -7.56
CA ASP A 96 -7.95 4.79 -8.91
C ASP A 96 -7.98 3.26 -8.98
N CYS A 97 -9.16 2.71 -9.27
CA CYS A 97 -9.42 1.29 -9.38
C CYS A 97 -9.24 0.72 -10.80
N ARG A 98 -8.55 1.44 -11.70
CA ARG A 98 -8.25 0.90 -13.03
C ARG A 98 -7.33 -0.31 -12.94
N GLU A 99 -7.57 -1.36 -13.72
CA GLU A 99 -6.82 -2.62 -13.72
C GLU A 99 -5.31 -2.41 -13.86
N LYS A 100 -4.88 -1.48 -14.73
CA LYS A 100 -3.45 -1.14 -14.93
C LYS A 100 -2.75 -0.58 -13.68
N ASN A 101 -3.54 -0.01 -12.76
CA ASN A 101 -3.06 0.54 -11.49
C ASN A 101 -3.06 -0.48 -10.35
N LEU A 102 -3.60 -1.66 -10.58
CA LEU A 102 -3.70 -2.73 -9.59
C LEU A 102 -2.62 -3.79 -9.84
N GLU A 103 -2.20 -4.45 -8.78
CA GLU A 103 -1.30 -5.61 -8.85
C GLU A 103 -1.47 -6.48 -7.60
N TRP A 104 -1.14 -7.75 -7.73
CA TRP A 104 -1.05 -8.66 -6.60
C TRP A 104 0.31 -8.52 -5.92
N ALA A 105 0.31 -8.46 -4.60
CA ALA A 105 1.51 -8.30 -3.80
C ALA A 105 1.44 -9.06 -2.49
N THR A 106 2.56 -9.52 -1.99
CA THR A 106 2.67 -10.11 -0.66
C THR A 106 2.57 -9.04 0.42
N MET A 107 2.26 -9.43 1.65
CA MET A 107 2.24 -8.51 2.79
C MET A 107 3.60 -7.84 3.02
N ALA A 108 4.70 -8.54 2.73
CA ALA A 108 6.05 -7.98 2.84
C ALA A 108 6.28 -6.83 1.85
N GLU A 109 5.79 -6.97 0.59
CA GLU A 109 5.86 -5.92 -0.43
C GLU A 109 4.95 -4.74 -0.10
N LEU A 110 3.74 -4.99 0.42
CA LEU A 110 2.86 -3.93 0.89
C LEU A 110 3.54 -3.09 1.99
N ARG A 111 4.14 -3.74 3.00
CA ARG A 111 4.84 -3.05 4.09
C ARG A 111 6.05 -2.25 3.61
N ARG A 112 6.78 -2.74 2.59
CA ARG A 112 7.91 -2.00 1.99
C ARG A 112 7.48 -0.73 1.24
N ASN A 113 6.23 -0.65 0.83
CA ASN A 113 5.70 0.51 0.12
C ASN A 113 4.89 1.47 1.02
N GLN A 114 4.83 1.22 2.32
CA GLN A 114 4.21 2.13 3.28
C GLN A 114 5.13 3.32 3.57
N LYS A 115 4.56 4.53 3.55
CA LYS A 115 5.29 5.80 3.74
C LYS A 115 5.53 6.17 5.21
N HIS A 116 4.77 5.60 6.17
CA HIS A 116 4.78 6.04 7.55
C HIS A 116 5.63 5.14 8.45
N HIS A 117 6.43 5.76 9.31
CA HIS A 117 7.20 5.11 10.37
C HIS A 117 6.84 5.77 11.70
N HIS A 118 6.37 4.98 12.65
CA HIS A 118 6.02 5.41 13.99
C HIS A 118 7.10 4.99 15.01
N ASN A 119 8.38 5.17 14.68
CA ASN A 119 9.45 4.94 15.63
C ASN A 119 10.03 6.26 16.16
N LYS A 120 10.69 6.19 17.32
CA LYS A 120 11.24 7.37 18.00
C LYS A 120 12.32 8.12 17.20
N THR A 121 12.96 7.48 16.23
CA THR A 121 14.00 8.10 15.37
C THR A 121 13.43 8.74 14.12
N GLY A 122 12.17 8.46 13.75
CA GLY A 122 11.57 8.88 12.49
C GLY A 122 12.04 8.12 11.25
N TYR A 123 13.05 7.25 11.40
CA TYR A 123 13.65 6.51 10.29
C TYR A 123 13.40 5.01 10.39
N ARG A 124 12.99 4.39 9.28
CA ARG A 124 12.79 2.93 9.20
C ARG A 124 14.10 2.19 9.41
N GLY A 125 14.05 1.15 10.24
CA GLY A 125 15.20 0.29 10.51
C GLY A 125 16.28 0.92 11.40
N VAL A 126 16.03 2.11 11.93
CA VAL A 126 16.98 2.81 12.81
C VAL A 126 16.50 2.79 14.26
N VAL A 127 17.36 2.37 15.16
CA VAL A 127 17.10 2.29 16.61
C VAL A 127 18.18 3.10 17.34
N LYS A 128 17.76 3.99 18.25
CA LYS A 128 18.68 4.70 19.13
C LYS A 128 19.20 3.75 20.22
N VAL A 129 20.52 3.60 20.31
CA VAL A 129 21.19 2.74 21.31
C VAL A 129 21.65 3.55 22.51
N SER A 130 22.24 4.73 22.25
CA SER A 130 22.70 5.66 23.30
C SER A 130 22.53 7.11 22.84
N LYS A 131 23.08 8.07 23.60
CA LYS A 131 22.92 9.52 23.31
C LYS A 131 23.31 9.90 21.88
N ASN A 132 24.43 9.34 21.37
CA ASN A 132 24.95 9.66 20.02
C ASN A 132 25.27 8.35 19.26
N THR A 133 24.48 7.30 19.45
CA THR A 133 24.72 6.01 18.79
C THR A 133 23.41 5.42 18.32
N TYR A 134 23.37 5.11 17.05
CA TYR A 134 22.19 4.56 16.37
C TYR A 134 22.59 3.26 15.66
N ARG A 135 21.73 2.27 15.75
CA ARG A 135 21.89 0.99 15.06
C ARG A 135 20.96 0.94 13.86
N SER A 136 21.50 0.51 12.73
CA SER A 136 20.70 0.25 11.52
C SER A 136 20.49 -1.25 11.34
N VAL A 137 19.23 -1.68 11.16
CA VAL A 137 18.84 -3.08 11.00
C VAL A 137 17.79 -3.22 9.91
N LEU A 138 17.97 -4.20 9.04
CA LEU A 138 17.00 -4.54 8.00
C LEU A 138 16.61 -6.02 8.12
N TYR A 139 15.34 -6.33 7.92
CA TYR A 139 14.84 -7.71 7.87
C TYR A 139 14.37 -8.06 6.46
N SER A 140 14.83 -9.20 5.94
CA SER A 140 14.41 -9.74 4.66
C SER A 140 14.28 -11.24 4.71
N LYS A 141 13.16 -11.80 4.27
CA LYS A 141 12.89 -13.25 4.18
C LYS A 141 13.16 -14.04 5.47
N GLY A 142 12.99 -13.38 6.63
CA GLY A 142 13.28 -13.97 7.94
C GLY A 142 14.72 -13.74 8.42
N GLU A 143 15.62 -13.27 7.58
CA GLU A 143 16.99 -12.89 7.95
C GLU A 143 17.04 -11.47 8.52
N ARG A 144 17.91 -11.29 9.51
CA ARG A 144 18.26 -10.00 10.11
C ARG A 144 19.62 -9.53 9.59
N PHE A 145 19.63 -8.40 8.89
CA PHE A 145 20.84 -7.72 8.47
C PHE A 145 21.17 -6.62 9.48
N ASP A 146 22.20 -6.79 10.27
CA ASP A 146 22.75 -5.75 11.15
C ASP A 146 23.74 -4.93 10.34
N LEU A 147 23.41 -3.66 10.10
CA LEU A 147 24.20 -2.78 9.25
C LEU A 147 25.22 -1.96 10.04
N GLY A 148 25.26 -2.16 11.36
CA GLY A 148 26.23 -1.54 12.24
C GLY A 148 25.68 -0.39 13.09
N LEU A 149 26.62 0.29 13.76
CA LEU A 149 26.39 1.44 14.62
C LEU A 149 26.87 2.72 13.92
N PHE A 150 26.10 3.80 14.10
CA PHE A 150 26.32 5.09 13.43
C PHE A 150 26.21 6.22 14.44
N PRO A 151 26.93 7.34 14.23
CA PRO A 151 26.93 8.48 15.14
C PRO A 151 25.63 9.31 15.07
N SER A 152 24.88 9.21 13.97
CA SER A 152 23.61 9.92 13.78
C SER A 152 22.49 8.99 13.26
N ALA A 153 21.25 9.42 13.45
CA ALA A 153 20.09 8.71 12.92
C ALA A 153 20.05 8.75 11.39
N GLU A 154 20.53 9.83 10.80
CA GLU A 154 20.62 10.09 9.38
C GLU A 154 21.60 9.11 8.70
N SER A 155 22.81 9.00 9.23
CA SER A 155 23.82 8.06 8.69
C SER A 155 23.37 6.59 8.82
N ALA A 156 22.68 6.25 9.90
CA ALA A 156 22.06 4.93 10.06
C ALA A 156 20.93 4.71 9.04
N ALA A 157 20.14 5.75 8.73
CA ALA A 157 19.07 5.70 7.73
C ALA A 157 19.60 5.60 6.30
N GLN A 158 20.72 6.25 5.98
CA GLN A 158 21.41 6.10 4.69
C GLN A 158 21.91 4.66 4.49
N ALA A 159 22.53 4.06 5.50
CA ALA A 159 22.96 2.66 5.47
C ALA A 159 21.76 1.70 5.25
N TYR A 160 20.63 1.96 5.93
CA TYR A 160 19.39 1.23 5.70
C TYR A 160 18.91 1.36 4.25
N ASN A 161 18.87 2.59 3.72
CA ASN A 161 18.43 2.85 2.35
C ASN A 161 19.30 2.12 1.33
N LYS A 162 20.62 2.20 1.48
CA LYS A 162 21.57 1.52 0.59
C LYS A 162 21.29 0.02 0.55
N LYS A 163 21.20 -0.63 1.72
CA LYS A 163 20.93 -2.07 1.79
C LYS A 163 19.53 -2.43 1.29
N SER A 164 18.53 -1.58 1.58
CA SER A 164 17.18 -1.77 1.08
C SER A 164 17.09 -1.68 -0.45
N GLN A 165 17.83 -0.76 -1.06
CA GLN A 165 17.90 -0.62 -2.52
C GLN A 165 18.60 -1.81 -3.17
N GLU A 166 19.67 -2.32 -2.58
CA GLU A 166 20.37 -3.54 -3.04
C GLU A 166 19.43 -4.74 -3.08
N LEU A 167 18.62 -4.93 -2.05
CA LEU A 167 17.76 -6.11 -1.91
C LEU A 167 16.41 -5.98 -2.64
N PHE A 168 15.87 -4.78 -2.77
CA PHE A 168 14.48 -4.57 -3.18
C PHE A 168 14.30 -3.53 -4.29
N GLY A 169 15.37 -2.88 -4.74
CA GLY A 169 15.30 -1.74 -5.64
C GLY A 169 14.72 -0.48 -4.97
N LYS A 170 14.35 0.52 -5.78
CA LYS A 170 13.73 1.75 -5.28
C LYS A 170 12.30 1.49 -4.83
N THR A 171 12.03 1.65 -3.53
CA THR A 171 10.69 1.52 -2.93
C THR A 171 10.22 2.86 -2.33
N LYS A 172 8.90 3.00 -2.14
CA LYS A 172 8.32 4.21 -1.51
C LYS A 172 8.63 4.34 -0.01
N SER A 173 9.20 3.30 0.59
CA SER A 173 9.49 3.23 2.02
C SER A 173 10.94 3.56 2.38
N LEU A 174 11.74 4.00 1.43
CA LEU A 174 13.07 4.52 1.73
C LEU A 174 12.96 5.74 2.66
N ASN A 175 13.91 5.83 3.59
CA ASN A 175 14.00 6.97 4.47
C ASN A 175 14.29 8.23 3.66
N LYS A 176 13.61 9.31 3.97
CA LYS A 176 13.97 10.63 3.43
C LYS A 176 15.10 11.17 4.28
N VAL A 177 16.29 11.14 3.74
CA VAL A 177 17.51 11.68 4.35
C VAL A 177 18.06 12.73 3.41
N GLU A 178 18.33 13.93 3.91
CA GLU A 178 19.05 14.94 3.14
C GLU A 178 20.46 14.39 2.86
N GLU A 179 20.91 14.46 1.61
CA GLU A 179 22.28 14.10 1.27
C GLU A 179 23.19 15.14 1.94
N ILE A 180 23.94 14.71 2.94
CA ILE A 180 25.03 15.52 3.48
C ILE A 180 26.13 15.43 2.42
N ASP A 181 26.39 16.54 1.75
CA ASP A 181 27.48 16.65 0.81
C ASP A 181 28.79 16.47 1.59
N GLU A 182 29.51 15.38 1.31
CA GLU A 182 30.77 15.05 2.02
C GLU A 182 31.85 16.12 1.83
N THR A 183 31.61 17.10 0.96
CA THR A 183 32.51 18.24 0.73
C THR A 183 32.48 19.30 1.83
N GLU A 184 31.51 19.28 2.77
CA GLU A 184 31.41 20.23 3.89
C GLU A 184 31.95 19.69 5.23
N VAL A 185 32.68 18.59 5.25
CA VAL A 185 33.33 18.09 6.49
C VAL A 185 34.62 18.88 6.72
N ILE A 186 34.55 19.97 7.46
CA ILE A 186 35.72 20.66 7.99
C ILE A 186 36.29 19.79 9.12
N THR A 187 37.36 19.06 8.86
CA THR A 187 38.14 18.38 9.90
C THR A 187 38.96 19.42 10.64
N ILE A 188 38.52 19.79 11.84
CA ILE A 188 39.36 20.59 12.77
C ILE A 188 40.24 19.58 13.50
N LEU A 189 41.58 19.61 13.22
CA LEU A 189 42.63 18.91 13.95
C LEU A 189 42.91 19.61 15.25
#